data_f3f04308e3463b4d0d35c373d4e4ea6b
#
_entry.id   f3f04308e3463b4d0d35c373d4e4ea6b
#
_cell.length_a   1.000
_cell.length_b   1.000
_cell.length_c   1.000
_cell.angle_alpha   90.00
_cell.angle_beta   90.00
_cell.angle_gamma   90.00
#
_symmetry.space_group_name_H-M   'P 1'
#
loop_
_entity.id
_entity.type
_entity.pdbx_description
1 polymer ?
#
loop_
_entity_poly.entity_id
_entity_poly.type
_entity_poly.pdbx_seq_one_letter_code
_entity_poly.pdbx_strand_id
1 'polypeptide(L)'
;MPQTGASIIRYRKPDKEDGGKVWELIRSAGTLDLNSAYCYIMLCDYFRDTCIVAEQDGKLAGFVSAFRPPGHEDTLFVWQIAVASEHRGRGIGKALLQELLAGCGDHAIRFVEATISPSNQASRSLFGSIAKLYGSVCKMEEGYPAEIFPGGGSHEEECIYRIGPLQIK
;
A
#
# COMPACT_ATOMS: atom_id res chain seq x y z
N MET A 1 9.21 -35.27 -16.90
CA MET A 1 8.51 -34.52 -15.87
C MET A 1 8.88 -33.05 -16.04
N PRO A 2 7.97 -32.18 -16.44
CA PRO A 2 8.29 -30.76 -16.44
C PRO A 2 8.47 -30.33 -14.99
N GLN A 3 9.64 -29.81 -14.66
CA GLN A 3 9.87 -29.11 -13.41
C GLN A 3 8.93 -27.90 -13.43
N THR A 4 7.92 -27.92 -12.60
CA THR A 4 7.12 -26.75 -12.28
C THR A 4 8.06 -25.79 -11.53
N GLY A 5 8.79 -24.98 -12.28
CA GLY A 5 9.53 -23.87 -11.71
C GLY A 5 8.52 -23.01 -10.94
N ALA A 6 8.79 -22.78 -9.66
CA ALA A 6 7.96 -21.90 -8.87
C ALA A 6 7.82 -20.55 -9.60
N SER A 7 6.61 -20.19 -9.95
CA SER A 7 6.32 -18.97 -10.66
C SER A 7 6.71 -17.77 -9.80
N ILE A 8 7.55 -16.88 -10.37
CA ILE A 8 8.14 -15.74 -9.66
C ILE A 8 7.13 -14.59 -9.65
N ILE A 9 7.01 -13.91 -8.51
CA ILE A 9 6.24 -12.68 -8.40
C ILE A 9 7.07 -11.53 -8.95
N ARG A 10 6.50 -10.81 -9.90
CA ARG A 10 7.08 -9.62 -10.50
C ARG A 10 6.42 -8.37 -9.96
N TYR A 11 7.23 -7.40 -9.54
CA TYR A 11 6.78 -6.10 -9.08
C TYR A 11 7.04 -5.06 -10.18
N ARG A 12 6.04 -4.24 -10.47
CA ARG A 12 6.14 -3.19 -11.50
C ARG A 12 5.21 -2.03 -11.19
N LYS A 13 5.48 -0.88 -11.79
CA LYS A 13 4.51 0.22 -11.82
C LYS A 13 3.28 -0.23 -12.62
N PRO A 14 2.07 0.17 -12.20
CA PRO A 14 0.87 -0.13 -12.97
C PRO A 14 0.79 0.73 -14.23
N ASP A 15 -0.10 0.35 -15.13
CA ASP A 15 -0.63 1.20 -16.17
C ASP A 15 -2.17 1.28 -16.05
N LYS A 16 -2.81 2.14 -16.83
CA LYS A 16 -4.26 2.36 -16.72
C LYS A 16 -5.09 1.11 -16.95
N GLU A 17 -4.60 0.17 -17.75
CA GLU A 17 -5.25 -1.12 -18.02
C GLU A 17 -5.29 -2.03 -16.78
N ASP A 18 -4.43 -1.79 -15.81
CA ASP A 18 -4.45 -2.53 -14.54
C ASP A 18 -5.59 -2.11 -13.61
N GLY A 19 -6.16 -0.91 -13.80
CA GLY A 19 -7.15 -0.34 -12.86
C GLY A 19 -8.36 -1.22 -12.59
N GLY A 20 -8.92 -1.85 -13.62
CA GLY A 20 -10.01 -2.80 -13.45
C GLY A 20 -9.62 -4.06 -12.69
N LYS A 21 -8.40 -4.57 -12.93
CA LYS A 21 -7.84 -5.72 -12.22
C LYS A 21 -7.59 -5.39 -10.75
N VAL A 22 -7.13 -4.18 -10.46
CA VAL A 22 -6.95 -3.69 -9.08
C VAL A 22 -8.30 -3.62 -8.36
N TRP A 23 -9.33 -3.11 -9.02
CA TRP A 23 -10.67 -3.09 -8.45
C TRP A 23 -11.16 -4.50 -8.08
N GLU A 24 -10.98 -5.46 -8.96
CA GLU A 24 -11.32 -6.87 -8.68
C GLU A 24 -10.50 -7.45 -7.53
N LEU A 25 -9.22 -7.15 -7.47
CA LEU A 25 -8.33 -7.60 -6.39
C LEU A 25 -8.82 -7.08 -5.03
N ILE A 26 -9.11 -5.79 -4.93
CA ILE A 26 -9.54 -5.16 -3.67
C ILE A 26 -10.92 -5.64 -3.27
N ARG A 27 -11.84 -5.77 -4.22
CA ARG A 27 -13.16 -6.34 -3.99
C ARG A 27 -13.07 -7.76 -3.42
N SER A 28 -12.25 -8.61 -4.02
CA SER A 28 -12.09 -10.01 -3.61
C SER A 28 -11.36 -10.15 -2.27
N ALA A 29 -10.43 -9.25 -1.96
CA ALA A 29 -9.70 -9.26 -0.69
C ALA A 29 -10.62 -8.96 0.51
N GLY A 30 -11.64 -8.13 0.33
CA GLY A 30 -12.69 -7.89 1.31
C GLY A 30 -12.29 -7.19 2.60
N THR A 31 -11.06 -6.69 2.70
CA THR A 31 -10.49 -6.09 3.91
C THR A 31 -10.37 -4.57 3.86
N LEU A 32 -10.60 -3.98 2.70
CA LEU A 32 -10.49 -2.55 2.45
C LEU A 32 -11.79 -1.98 1.91
N ASP A 33 -11.99 -0.70 2.13
CA ASP A 33 -13.07 0.06 1.48
C ASP A 33 -12.86 0.04 -0.04
N LEU A 34 -13.90 -0.37 -0.76
CA LEU A 34 -13.87 -0.45 -2.20
C LEU A 34 -14.25 0.90 -2.81
N ASN A 35 -13.32 1.48 -3.55
CA ASN A 35 -13.59 2.66 -4.36
C ASN A 35 -14.17 2.27 -5.72
N SER A 36 -14.57 3.26 -6.53
CA SER A 36 -15.02 2.99 -7.89
C SER A 36 -13.88 2.43 -8.76
N ALA A 37 -14.22 1.65 -9.77
CA ALA A 37 -13.22 1.19 -10.75
C ALA A 37 -12.49 2.36 -11.41
N TYR A 38 -13.21 3.47 -11.67
CA TYR A 38 -12.61 4.69 -12.23
C TYR A 38 -11.52 5.27 -11.32
N CYS A 39 -11.70 5.23 -10.00
CA CYS A 39 -10.68 5.67 -9.03
C CYS A 39 -9.37 4.88 -9.23
N TYR A 40 -9.45 3.57 -9.37
CA TYR A 40 -8.25 2.74 -9.56
C TYR A 40 -7.61 2.94 -10.93
N ILE A 41 -8.39 3.19 -11.97
CA ILE A 41 -7.87 3.56 -13.29
C ILE A 41 -7.07 4.87 -13.19
N MET A 42 -7.60 5.87 -12.50
CA MET A 42 -6.93 7.15 -12.28
C MET A 42 -5.63 6.98 -11.46
N LEU A 43 -5.65 6.16 -10.43
CA LEU A 43 -4.45 5.87 -9.63
C LEU A 43 -3.37 5.19 -10.47
N CYS A 44 -3.75 4.22 -11.29
CA CYS A 44 -2.82 3.48 -12.15
C CYS A 44 -2.28 4.33 -13.32
N ASP A 45 -2.96 5.41 -13.68
CA ASP A 45 -2.54 6.31 -14.76
C ASP A 45 -1.79 7.53 -14.19
N TYR A 46 -2.50 8.43 -13.51
CA TYR A 46 -1.90 9.69 -13.03
C TYR A 46 -0.96 9.53 -11.84
N PHE A 47 -1.20 8.54 -11.00
CA PHE A 47 -0.38 8.29 -9.79
C PHE A 47 0.49 7.04 -9.91
N ARG A 48 0.76 6.59 -11.12
CA ARG A 48 1.51 5.36 -11.36
C ARG A 48 2.90 5.34 -10.74
N ASP A 49 3.54 6.49 -10.63
CA ASP A 49 4.90 6.59 -10.08
C ASP A 49 4.95 6.35 -8.57
N THR A 50 3.82 6.41 -7.89
CA THR A 50 3.66 6.12 -6.47
C THR A 50 2.74 4.92 -6.22
N CYS A 51 2.60 4.04 -7.20
CA CYS A 51 1.86 2.77 -7.09
C CYS A 51 2.72 1.61 -7.58
N ILE A 52 2.50 0.43 -7.02
CA ILE A 52 3.14 -0.82 -7.46
C ILE A 52 2.09 -1.93 -7.54
N VAL A 53 2.16 -2.76 -8.55
CA VAL A 53 1.44 -4.03 -8.66
C VAL A 53 2.40 -5.19 -8.52
N ALA A 54 1.97 -6.24 -7.84
CA ALA A 54 2.62 -7.54 -7.80
C ALA A 54 1.87 -8.48 -8.73
N GLU A 55 2.56 -9.12 -9.65
CA GLU A 55 1.98 -9.97 -10.68
C GLU A 55 2.62 -11.34 -10.68
N GLN A 56 1.79 -12.37 -10.79
CA GLN A 56 2.23 -13.75 -10.98
C GLN A 56 1.36 -14.40 -12.05
N ASP A 57 1.98 -14.94 -13.09
CA ASP A 57 1.28 -15.63 -14.21
C ASP A 57 0.17 -14.80 -14.85
N GLY A 58 0.42 -13.49 -15.04
CA GLY A 58 -0.53 -12.57 -15.65
C GLY A 58 -1.69 -12.13 -14.75
N LYS A 59 -1.70 -12.56 -13.47
CA LYS A 59 -2.71 -12.17 -12.48
C LYS A 59 -2.10 -11.30 -11.40
N LEU A 60 -2.87 -10.34 -10.90
CA LEU A 60 -2.43 -9.51 -9.79
C LEU A 60 -2.46 -10.30 -8.47
N ALA A 61 -1.32 -10.36 -7.81
CA ALA A 61 -1.15 -10.92 -6.47
C ALA A 61 -1.25 -9.85 -5.39
N GLY A 62 -0.98 -8.59 -5.73
CA GLY A 62 -1.03 -7.49 -4.79
C GLY A 62 -0.98 -6.12 -5.47
N PHE A 63 -1.30 -5.09 -4.68
CA PHE A 63 -1.31 -3.70 -5.11
C PHE A 63 -1.04 -2.78 -3.94
N VAL A 64 -0.30 -1.72 -4.17
CA VAL A 64 -0.16 -0.60 -3.24
C VAL A 64 -0.37 0.71 -3.99
N SER A 65 -1.17 1.59 -3.40
CA SER A 65 -1.31 2.97 -3.85
C SER A 65 -0.78 3.92 -2.79
N ALA A 66 -0.09 4.95 -3.25
CA ALA A 66 0.44 6.01 -2.43
C ALA A 66 0.45 7.33 -3.20
N PHE A 67 0.66 8.41 -2.48
CA PHE A 67 0.85 9.72 -3.08
C PHE A 67 1.73 10.60 -2.17
N ARG A 68 2.27 11.66 -2.73
CA ARG A 68 2.96 12.70 -1.95
C ARG A 68 1.92 13.72 -1.50
N PRO A 69 1.68 13.92 -0.19
CA PRO A 69 0.76 14.96 0.26
C PRO A 69 1.22 16.33 -0.22
N PRO A 70 0.31 17.20 -0.68
CA PRO A 70 0.66 18.56 -1.09
C PRO A 70 1.40 19.30 0.03
N GLY A 71 2.52 19.92 -0.30
CA GLY A 71 3.37 20.62 0.66
C GLY A 71 4.32 19.74 1.48
N HIS A 72 4.31 18.42 1.28
CA HIS A 72 5.16 17.44 1.98
C HIS A 72 5.83 16.51 0.97
N GLU A 73 6.71 17.06 0.15
CA GLU A 73 7.35 16.35 -0.96
C GLU A 73 8.29 15.21 -0.51
N ASP A 74 8.77 15.27 0.73
CA ASP A 74 9.61 14.25 1.33
C ASP A 74 8.82 13.12 2.02
N THR A 75 7.50 13.17 1.96
CA THR A 75 6.60 12.22 2.60
C THR A 75 5.83 11.43 1.55
N LEU A 76 5.74 10.12 1.76
CA LEU A 76 4.91 9.22 0.96
C LEU A 76 3.77 8.72 1.84
N PHE A 77 2.54 9.09 1.48
CA PHE A 77 1.33 8.59 2.14
C PHE A 77 0.84 7.34 1.44
N VAL A 78 0.86 6.22 2.14
CA VAL A 78 0.34 4.94 1.64
C VAL A 78 -1.16 4.89 1.92
N TRP A 79 -1.94 4.82 0.86
CA TRP A 79 -3.41 4.86 0.99
C TRP A 79 -4.01 3.46 1.13
N GLN A 80 -3.82 2.61 0.13
CA GLN A 80 -4.30 1.24 0.19
C GLN A 80 -3.20 0.25 -0.16
N ILE A 81 -3.19 -0.87 0.55
CA ILE A 81 -2.33 -2.00 0.24
C ILE A 81 -3.18 -3.27 0.35
N ALA A 82 -3.19 -4.06 -0.70
CA ALA A 82 -3.97 -5.29 -0.78
C ALA A 82 -3.10 -6.43 -1.31
N VAL A 83 -3.31 -7.62 -0.75
CA VAL A 83 -2.70 -8.87 -1.21
C VAL A 83 -3.83 -9.86 -1.45
N ALA A 84 -3.80 -10.54 -2.60
CA ALA A 84 -4.77 -11.58 -2.91
C ALA A 84 -4.76 -12.66 -1.82
N SER A 85 -5.94 -13.17 -1.45
CA SER A 85 -6.08 -14.09 -0.32
C SER A 85 -5.20 -15.32 -0.43
N GLU A 86 -5.05 -15.88 -1.64
CA GLU A 86 -4.21 -17.04 -1.93
C GLU A 86 -2.70 -16.76 -1.83
N HIS A 87 -2.31 -15.48 -1.78
CA HIS A 87 -0.92 -15.04 -1.71
C HIS A 87 -0.52 -14.47 -0.35
N ARG A 88 -1.42 -14.44 0.62
CA ARG A 88 -1.13 -13.92 1.96
C ARG A 88 -0.07 -14.75 2.70
N GLY A 89 0.64 -14.11 3.62
CA GLY A 89 1.68 -14.77 4.41
C GLY A 89 2.99 -15.04 3.66
N ARG A 90 3.16 -14.49 2.46
CA ARG A 90 4.36 -14.66 1.61
C ARG A 90 5.26 -13.44 1.56
N GLY A 91 4.99 -12.42 2.38
CA GLY A 91 5.79 -11.20 2.43
C GLY A 91 5.54 -10.22 1.27
N ILE A 92 4.46 -10.39 0.50
CA ILE A 92 4.15 -9.55 -0.68
C ILE A 92 3.88 -8.10 -0.26
N GLY A 93 3.13 -7.88 0.83
CA GLY A 93 2.86 -6.54 1.33
C GLY A 93 4.14 -5.76 1.66
N LYS A 94 5.07 -6.40 2.32
CA LYS A 94 6.38 -5.81 2.63
C LYS A 94 7.19 -5.54 1.37
N ALA A 95 7.22 -6.48 0.43
CA ALA A 95 7.91 -6.31 -0.84
C ALA A 95 7.31 -5.19 -1.68
N LEU A 96 5.98 -5.03 -1.70
CA LEU A 96 5.31 -3.90 -2.37
C LEU A 96 5.80 -2.56 -1.84
N LEU A 97 5.89 -2.40 -0.51
CA LEU A 97 6.39 -1.16 0.10
C LEU A 97 7.87 -0.93 -0.19
N GLN A 98 8.68 -1.99 -0.18
CA GLN A 98 10.12 -1.88 -0.53
C GLN A 98 10.31 -1.44 -1.98
N GLU A 99 9.59 -2.06 -2.91
CA GLU A 99 9.64 -1.70 -4.33
C GLU A 99 9.13 -0.28 -4.57
N LEU A 100 8.07 0.11 -3.85
CA LEU A 100 7.54 1.47 -3.92
C LEU A 100 8.59 2.50 -3.49
N LEU A 101 9.25 2.29 -2.37
CA LEU A 101 10.28 3.20 -1.86
C LEU A 101 11.52 3.23 -2.77
N ALA A 102 11.93 2.08 -3.30
CA ALA A 102 13.02 2.00 -4.26
C ALA A 102 12.70 2.72 -5.57
N GLY A 103 11.44 2.70 -6.00
CA GLY A 103 10.97 3.32 -7.25
C GLY A 103 10.67 4.81 -7.16
N CYS A 104 10.71 5.43 -5.98
CA CYS A 104 10.41 6.86 -5.81
C CYS A 104 11.52 7.81 -6.31
N GLY A 105 12.66 7.26 -6.75
CA GLY A 105 13.66 7.98 -7.55
C GLY A 105 14.38 9.11 -6.82
N ASP A 106 14.75 10.15 -7.58
CA ASP A 106 15.62 11.25 -7.15
C ASP A 106 15.00 12.19 -6.10
N HIS A 107 13.71 12.06 -5.83
CA HIS A 107 13.04 12.81 -4.77
C HIS A 107 13.07 11.99 -3.48
N ALA A 108 14.09 12.22 -2.67
CA ALA A 108 14.32 11.50 -1.42
C ALA A 108 13.08 11.49 -0.52
N ILE A 109 12.48 10.30 -0.38
CA ILE A 109 11.46 10.07 0.63
C ILE A 109 12.13 9.91 1.98
N ARG A 110 11.77 10.77 2.91
CA ARG A 110 12.27 10.73 4.29
C ARG A 110 11.26 10.11 5.24
N PHE A 111 9.99 10.20 4.92
CA PHE A 111 8.89 9.75 5.79
C PHE A 111 7.87 8.94 5.01
N VAL A 112 7.36 7.90 5.65
CA VAL A 112 6.20 7.14 5.15
C VAL A 112 5.06 7.30 6.16
N GLU A 113 3.88 7.64 5.68
CA GLU A 113 2.68 7.76 6.50
C GLU A 113 1.59 6.84 5.98
N ALA A 114 0.73 6.42 6.89
CA ALA A 114 -0.56 5.81 6.57
C ALA A 114 -1.54 6.11 7.69
N THR A 115 -2.83 6.03 7.39
CA THR A 115 -3.85 5.93 8.42
C THR A 115 -4.24 4.48 8.60
N ILE A 116 -4.32 4.04 9.85
CA ILE A 116 -4.61 2.66 10.20
C ILE A 116 -5.63 2.64 11.33
N SER A 117 -6.73 1.91 11.14
CA SER A 117 -7.71 1.72 12.20
C SER A 117 -7.19 0.81 13.32
N PRO A 118 -7.64 0.97 14.58
CA PRO A 118 -7.14 0.19 15.71
C PRO A 118 -7.26 -1.33 15.55
N SER A 119 -8.29 -1.81 14.86
CA SER A 119 -8.51 -3.25 14.61
C SER A 119 -7.60 -3.84 13.52
N ASN A 120 -6.97 -3.00 12.69
CA ASN A 120 -6.13 -3.46 11.57
C ASN A 120 -4.73 -3.84 12.04
N GLN A 121 -4.62 -4.99 12.68
CA GLN A 121 -3.36 -5.51 13.21
C GLN A 121 -2.35 -5.82 12.11
N ALA A 122 -2.79 -6.33 10.97
CA ALA A 122 -1.92 -6.68 9.86
C ALA A 122 -1.15 -5.46 9.33
N SER A 123 -1.81 -4.33 9.13
CA SER A 123 -1.17 -3.08 8.69
C SER A 123 -0.23 -2.52 9.74
N ARG A 124 -0.60 -2.56 11.03
CA ARG A 124 0.30 -2.13 12.11
C ARG A 124 1.59 -2.95 12.14
N SER A 125 1.46 -4.27 12.02
CA SER A 125 2.62 -5.18 11.98
C SER A 125 3.49 -4.92 10.76
N LEU A 126 2.88 -4.68 9.60
CA LEU A 126 3.59 -4.36 8.37
C LEU A 126 4.40 -3.07 8.51
N PHE A 127 3.77 -1.99 8.99
CA PHE A 127 4.45 -0.70 9.20
C PHE A 127 5.57 -0.80 10.23
N GLY A 128 5.37 -1.55 11.32
CA GLY A 128 6.42 -1.85 12.29
C GLY A 128 7.62 -2.56 11.68
N SER A 129 7.38 -3.51 10.79
CA SER A 129 8.46 -4.24 10.10
C SER A 129 9.21 -3.36 9.11
N ILE A 130 8.54 -2.44 8.44
CA ILE A 130 9.17 -1.46 7.54
C ILE A 130 10.04 -0.49 8.35
N ALA A 131 9.56 -0.01 9.48
CA ALA A 131 10.36 0.86 10.36
C ALA A 131 11.67 0.18 10.78
N LYS A 132 11.61 -1.07 11.19
CA LYS A 132 12.81 -1.86 11.53
C LYS A 132 13.77 -2.02 10.35
N LEU A 133 13.22 -2.31 9.17
CA LEU A 133 14.03 -2.52 7.96
C LEU A 133 14.85 -1.28 7.60
N TYR A 134 14.28 -0.10 7.78
CA TYR A 134 14.94 1.18 7.45
C TYR A 134 15.60 1.86 8.66
N GLY A 135 15.77 1.14 9.77
CA GLY A 135 16.44 1.65 10.96
C GLY A 135 15.75 2.87 11.57
N SER A 136 14.43 2.93 11.48
CA SER A 136 13.63 4.06 11.89
C SER A 136 12.59 3.69 12.94
N VAL A 137 11.89 4.71 13.43
CA VAL A 137 10.81 4.60 14.43
C VAL A 137 9.47 4.80 13.76
N CYS A 138 8.48 4.02 14.15
CA CYS A 138 7.08 4.24 13.79
C CYS A 138 6.38 4.94 14.95
N LYS A 139 5.87 6.16 14.68
CA LYS A 139 5.09 6.93 15.65
C LYS A 139 3.63 6.91 15.26
N MET A 140 2.76 6.77 16.26
CA MET A 140 1.32 6.88 16.10
C MET A 140 0.85 8.24 16.62
N GLU A 141 0.03 8.92 15.85
CA GLU A 141 -0.60 10.18 16.21
C GLU A 141 -2.10 10.10 15.97
N GLU A 142 -2.84 11.03 16.58
CA GLU A 142 -4.25 11.20 16.33
C GLU A 142 -4.48 11.61 14.86
N GLY A 143 -5.42 10.94 14.19
CA GLY A 143 -5.73 11.18 12.79
C GLY A 143 -7.17 11.63 12.60
N TYR A 144 -7.96 10.82 11.92
CA TYR A 144 -9.36 11.10 11.62
C TYR A 144 -10.27 10.42 12.65
N PRO A 145 -10.95 11.19 13.51
CA PRO A 145 -11.84 10.60 14.51
C PRO A 145 -13.07 9.96 13.85
N ALA A 146 -13.66 8.98 14.54
CA ALA A 146 -14.79 8.21 14.01
C ALA A 146 -15.99 9.11 13.63
N GLU A 147 -16.17 10.22 14.32
CA GLU A 147 -17.31 11.13 14.15
C GLU A 147 -17.36 11.81 12.78
N ILE A 148 -16.21 11.94 12.08
CA ILE A 148 -16.21 12.57 10.75
C ILE A 148 -16.59 11.60 9.63
N PHE A 149 -16.64 10.30 9.93
CA PHE A 149 -17.09 9.30 8.96
C PHE A 149 -18.61 9.17 8.96
N PRO A 150 -19.25 8.98 7.78
CA PRO A 150 -20.68 8.77 7.73
C PRO A 150 -21.08 7.43 8.35
N GLY A 151 -22.34 7.29 8.78
CA GLY A 151 -22.88 6.03 9.27
C GLY A 151 -23.03 5.92 10.79
N GLY A 152 -22.98 7.02 11.54
CA GLY A 152 -23.37 7.04 12.95
C GLY A 152 -22.51 6.20 13.90
N GLY A 153 -21.18 6.14 13.68
CA GLY A 153 -20.26 5.39 14.53
C GLY A 153 -19.96 3.96 14.03
N SER A 154 -20.39 3.61 12.81
CA SER A 154 -20.09 2.32 12.19
C SER A 154 -18.65 2.22 11.65
N HIS A 155 -17.95 3.34 11.54
CA HIS A 155 -16.56 3.40 11.09
C HIS A 155 -15.63 3.68 12.28
N GLU A 156 -14.52 2.94 12.35
CA GLU A 156 -13.49 3.21 13.34
C GLU A 156 -12.74 4.52 13.02
N GLU A 157 -12.08 5.07 14.01
CA GLU A 157 -11.10 6.14 13.80
C GLU A 157 -9.94 5.65 12.92
N GLU A 158 -9.30 6.58 12.24
CA GLU A 158 -8.09 6.33 11.45
C GLU A 158 -6.92 7.06 12.10
N CYS A 159 -6.03 6.32 12.76
CA CYS A 159 -4.83 6.89 13.39
C CYS A 159 -3.72 7.07 12.37
N ILE A 160 -2.94 8.15 12.48
CA ILE A 160 -1.78 8.39 11.62
C ILE A 160 -0.59 7.61 12.16
N TYR A 161 0.01 6.79 11.32
CA TYR A 161 1.29 6.12 11.57
C TYR A 161 2.35 6.74 10.67
N ARG A 162 3.42 7.26 11.29
CA ARG A 162 4.52 7.91 10.58
C ARG A 162 5.83 7.21 10.88
N ILE A 163 6.50 6.79 9.82
CA ILE A 163 7.84 6.18 9.88
C ILE A 163 8.84 7.18 9.35
N GLY A 164 9.92 7.41 10.08
CA GLY A 164 11.00 8.27 9.60
C GLY A 164 11.75 8.98 10.73
N PRO A 165 12.82 9.70 10.34
CA PRO A 165 13.38 9.76 8.99
C PRO A 165 13.97 8.42 8.53
N LEU A 166 13.73 8.09 7.27
CA LEU A 166 14.23 6.84 6.67
C LEU A 166 15.73 6.97 6.37
N GLN A 167 16.48 5.93 6.66
CA GLN A 167 17.86 5.79 6.23
C GLN A 167 17.88 4.92 4.97
N ILE A 168 17.66 5.55 3.84
CA ILE A 168 17.79 4.91 2.53
C ILE A 168 19.26 5.03 2.11
N LYS A 169 19.92 3.88 1.98
CA LYS A 169 21.29 3.81 1.45
C LYS A 169 21.28 3.77 -0.06
#